data_60c8446c64c51e7ad0b7331c3030cdc0
#
_entry.id   60c8446c64c51e7ad0b7331c3030cdc0
#
_cell.length_a   1.000
_cell.length_b   1.000
_cell.length_c   1.000
_cell.angle_alpha   90.00
_cell.angle_beta   90.00
_cell.angle_gamma   90.00
#
_symmetry.space_group_name_H-M   'P 1'
#
loop_
_entity.id
_entity.type
_entity.pdbx_description
1 polymer ?
#
loop_
_entity_poly.entity_id
_entity_poly.type
_entity_poly.pdbx_seq_one_letter_code
_entity_poly.pdbx_strand_id
1 'polypeptide(L)'
;MDKYQNPLEERYASKEMLYNFSPNMKFKTWRKLWIILAECEKELGLDIITDEQIEELKKYADDVNYDVAKDYEKKLRHDVMAHVHAYGDQATNAKKIIHLGATSAYVGDNTDIIQIKEALIIIKKKLITLLYRLSKFADDYKALPTLGFTHFQAAQLTTVGKRATLWMHSVVMDIEELEFRLNSL
;
A
#
# COMPACT_ATOMS: atom_id res chain seq x y z
N MET A 1 -23.98 -12.84 -14.68
CA MET A 1 -23.04 -12.11 -13.79
C MET A 1 -23.83 -11.00 -13.10
N ASP A 2 -24.24 -11.23 -11.87
CA ASP A 2 -25.21 -10.37 -11.17
C ASP A 2 -24.56 -9.50 -10.07
N LYS A 3 -23.22 -9.40 -10.10
CA LYS A 3 -22.45 -8.55 -9.18
C LYS A 3 -21.65 -7.52 -9.95
N TYR A 4 -21.58 -6.32 -9.38
CA TYR A 4 -20.72 -5.26 -9.90
C TYR A 4 -19.26 -5.71 -9.87
N GLN A 5 -18.56 -5.47 -10.97
CA GLN A 5 -17.12 -5.72 -11.11
C GLN A 5 -16.44 -4.40 -11.46
N ASN A 6 -15.30 -4.14 -10.82
CA ASN A 6 -14.55 -2.93 -11.06
C ASN A 6 -13.51 -3.17 -12.17
N PRO A 7 -13.61 -2.53 -13.34
CA PRO A 7 -12.66 -2.73 -14.43
C PRO A 7 -11.24 -2.31 -14.08
N LEU A 8 -11.03 -1.43 -13.11
CA LEU A 8 -9.69 -1.07 -12.65
C LEU A 8 -9.00 -2.26 -11.99
N GLU A 9 -9.73 -3.05 -11.20
CA GLU A 9 -9.21 -4.26 -10.55
C GLU A 9 -8.96 -5.37 -11.58
N GLU A 10 -9.92 -5.60 -12.48
CA GLU A 10 -9.87 -6.75 -13.40
C GLU A 10 -8.90 -6.57 -14.55
N ARG A 11 -8.72 -5.34 -15.04
CA ARG A 11 -8.00 -5.08 -16.30
C ARG A 11 -6.70 -4.33 -16.13
N TYR A 12 -6.61 -3.43 -15.16
CA TYR A 12 -5.53 -2.45 -15.10
C TYR A 12 -4.62 -2.59 -13.90
N ALA A 13 -5.12 -3.00 -12.74
CA ALA A 13 -4.30 -3.14 -11.54
C ALA A 13 -3.34 -4.34 -11.64
N SER A 14 -2.09 -4.16 -11.21
CA SER A 14 -1.15 -5.27 -11.07
C SER A 14 -1.48 -6.12 -9.84
N LYS A 15 -1.05 -7.39 -9.84
CA LYS A 15 -1.24 -8.30 -8.70
C LYS A 15 -0.69 -7.71 -7.39
N GLU A 16 0.45 -7.02 -7.44
CA GLU A 16 1.07 -6.37 -6.29
C GLU A 16 0.19 -5.25 -5.74
N MET A 17 -0.39 -4.41 -6.63
CA MET A 17 -1.28 -3.33 -6.23
C MET A 17 -2.60 -3.87 -5.66
N LEU A 18 -3.17 -4.92 -6.26
CA LEU A 18 -4.36 -5.59 -5.74
C LEU A 18 -4.12 -6.18 -4.35
N TYR A 19 -2.96 -6.82 -4.14
CA TYR A 19 -2.60 -7.33 -2.83
C TYR A 19 -2.45 -6.21 -1.80
N ASN A 20 -1.77 -5.10 -2.16
CA ASN A 20 -1.55 -3.96 -1.27
C ASN A 20 -2.85 -3.39 -0.70
N PHE A 21 -3.93 -3.37 -1.48
CA PHE A 21 -5.24 -2.89 -1.04
C PHE A 21 -6.23 -4.01 -0.69
N SER A 22 -5.74 -5.24 -0.53
CA SER A 22 -6.59 -6.37 -0.16
C SER A 22 -6.96 -6.38 1.32
N PRO A 23 -8.06 -7.05 1.69
CA PRO A 23 -8.38 -7.33 3.09
C PRO A 23 -7.23 -8.01 3.84
N ASN A 24 -6.50 -8.91 3.19
CA ASN A 24 -5.34 -9.58 3.81
C ASN A 24 -4.27 -8.58 4.24
N MET A 25 -3.87 -7.66 3.37
CA MET A 25 -2.88 -6.63 3.73
C MET A 25 -3.43 -5.74 4.85
N LYS A 26 -4.67 -5.28 4.74
CA LYS A 26 -5.31 -4.40 5.72
C LYS A 26 -5.34 -5.04 7.11
N PHE A 27 -5.96 -6.20 7.26
CA PHE A 27 -6.22 -6.77 8.58
C PHE A 27 -4.99 -7.43 9.22
N LYS A 28 -4.04 -7.93 8.43
CA LYS A 28 -2.73 -8.34 8.95
C LYS A 28 -1.92 -7.14 9.45
N THR A 29 -2.03 -5.99 8.80
CA THR A 29 -1.41 -4.75 9.26
C THR A 29 -2.04 -4.29 10.59
N TRP A 30 -3.35 -4.39 10.77
CA TRP A 30 -4.01 -4.12 12.05
C TRP A 30 -3.43 -4.96 13.17
N ARG A 31 -3.27 -6.28 12.95
CA ARG A 31 -2.69 -7.18 13.95
C ARG A 31 -1.24 -6.81 14.29
N LYS A 32 -0.43 -6.46 13.30
CA LYS A 32 0.93 -5.97 13.53
C LYS A 32 0.96 -4.68 14.35
N LEU A 33 0.06 -3.74 14.06
CA LEU A 33 -0.06 -2.50 14.82
C LEU A 33 -0.47 -2.77 16.28
N TRP A 34 -1.38 -3.70 16.55
CA TRP A 34 -1.73 -4.10 17.93
C TRP A 34 -0.58 -4.79 18.66
N ILE A 35 0.24 -5.58 17.98
CA ILE A 35 1.45 -6.17 18.55
C ILE A 35 2.43 -5.07 18.94
N ILE A 36 2.73 -4.14 18.01
CA ILE A 36 3.63 -3.02 18.25
C ILE A 36 3.12 -2.14 19.40
N LEU A 37 1.81 -1.89 19.45
CA LEU A 37 1.20 -1.14 20.55
C LEU A 37 1.48 -1.81 21.90
N ALA A 38 1.22 -3.11 22.01
CA ALA A 38 1.46 -3.87 23.24
C ALA A 38 2.96 -3.91 23.61
N GLU A 39 3.86 -4.05 22.65
CA GLU A 39 5.30 -3.98 22.87
C GLU A 39 5.72 -2.61 23.43
N CYS A 40 5.28 -1.52 22.81
CA CYS A 40 5.59 -0.15 23.27
C CYS A 40 4.98 0.15 24.65
N GLU A 41 3.74 -0.25 24.90
CA GLU A 41 3.09 -0.06 26.21
C GLU A 41 3.82 -0.81 27.32
N LYS A 42 4.30 -2.01 27.05
CA LYS A 42 5.13 -2.77 27.98
C LYS A 42 6.47 -2.07 28.23
N GLU A 43 7.16 -1.61 27.19
CA GLU A 43 8.42 -0.86 27.32
C GLU A 43 8.25 0.43 28.16
N LEU A 44 7.08 1.04 28.08
CA LEU A 44 6.72 2.21 28.90
C LEU A 44 6.33 1.87 30.34
N GLY A 45 6.34 0.60 30.71
CA GLY A 45 6.12 0.14 32.10
C GLY A 45 4.68 -0.25 32.43
N LEU A 46 3.86 -0.61 31.45
CA LEU A 46 2.54 -1.22 31.73
C LEU A 46 2.72 -2.69 32.15
N ASP A 47 2.82 -2.93 33.43
CA ASP A 47 3.07 -4.27 34.04
C ASP A 47 1.99 -5.32 33.77
N ILE A 48 0.81 -4.89 33.26
CA ILE A 48 -0.28 -5.80 32.92
C ILE A 48 -0.05 -6.54 31.60
N ILE A 49 0.97 -6.14 30.82
CA ILE A 49 1.33 -6.74 29.53
C ILE A 49 2.54 -7.66 29.74
N THR A 50 2.38 -8.94 29.43
CA THR A 50 3.45 -9.94 29.57
C THR A 50 4.05 -10.35 28.23
N ASP A 51 5.27 -10.91 28.25
CA ASP A 51 5.93 -11.43 27.05
C ASP A 51 5.13 -12.58 26.42
N GLU A 52 4.54 -13.45 27.24
CA GLU A 52 3.73 -14.56 26.78
C GLU A 52 2.50 -14.09 26.00
N GLN A 53 1.88 -12.98 26.42
CA GLN A 53 0.75 -12.38 25.71
C GLN A 53 1.19 -11.81 24.35
N ILE A 54 2.31 -11.12 24.29
CA ILE A 54 2.86 -10.57 23.04
C ILE A 54 3.22 -11.71 22.07
N GLU A 55 3.86 -12.77 22.54
CA GLU A 55 4.20 -13.93 21.71
C GLU A 55 2.94 -14.68 21.23
N GLU A 56 1.88 -14.74 22.03
CA GLU A 56 0.60 -15.28 21.60
C GLU A 56 -0.02 -14.43 20.48
N LEU A 57 0.03 -13.10 20.56
CA LEU A 57 -0.39 -12.21 19.48
C LEU A 57 0.41 -12.48 18.20
N LYS A 58 1.73 -12.52 18.29
CA LYS A 58 2.62 -12.80 17.14
C LYS A 58 2.28 -14.12 16.45
N LYS A 59 1.99 -15.15 17.22
CA LYS A 59 1.63 -16.48 16.70
C LYS A 59 0.44 -16.44 15.74
N TYR A 60 -0.55 -15.60 16.00
CA TYR A 60 -1.77 -15.50 15.21
C TYR A 60 -1.82 -14.25 14.30
N ALA A 61 -0.70 -13.51 14.16
CA ALA A 61 -0.66 -12.25 13.40
C ALA A 61 -1.12 -12.40 11.95
N ASP A 62 -0.77 -13.51 11.31
CA ASP A 62 -1.07 -13.77 9.90
C ASP A 62 -2.32 -14.63 9.67
N ASP A 63 -2.89 -15.22 10.71
CA ASP A 63 -4.05 -16.13 10.64
C ASP A 63 -5.37 -15.38 10.93
N VAL A 64 -5.83 -14.58 9.94
CA VAL A 64 -7.06 -13.78 10.10
C VAL A 64 -8.30 -14.64 9.81
N ASN A 65 -9.13 -14.86 10.82
CA ASN A 65 -10.42 -15.55 10.68
C ASN A 65 -11.52 -14.55 10.24
N TYR A 66 -11.72 -14.46 8.93
CA TYR A 66 -12.68 -13.52 8.33
C TYR A 66 -14.14 -13.83 8.65
N ASP A 67 -14.50 -15.10 8.79
CA ASP A 67 -15.90 -15.49 9.04
C ASP A 67 -16.31 -15.13 10.45
N VAL A 68 -15.44 -15.37 11.42
CA VAL A 68 -15.66 -14.94 12.81
C VAL A 68 -15.70 -13.41 12.90
N ALA A 69 -14.80 -12.70 12.22
CA ALA A 69 -14.82 -11.24 12.19
C ALA A 69 -16.12 -10.69 11.60
N LYS A 70 -16.62 -11.24 10.48
CA LYS A 70 -17.92 -10.85 9.88
C LYS A 70 -19.09 -11.09 10.81
N ASP A 71 -19.08 -12.19 11.57
CA ASP A 71 -20.16 -12.49 12.51
C ASP A 71 -20.16 -11.55 13.72
N TYR A 72 -18.97 -11.13 14.18
CA TYR A 72 -18.89 -10.06 15.18
C TYR A 72 -19.33 -8.73 14.62
N GLU A 73 -18.93 -8.36 13.39
CA GLU A 73 -19.31 -7.10 12.77
C GLU A 73 -20.84 -6.96 12.60
N LYS A 74 -21.52 -8.04 12.21
CA LYS A 74 -23.00 -8.05 12.15
C LYS A 74 -23.65 -7.70 13.49
N LYS A 75 -23.05 -8.14 14.60
CA LYS A 75 -23.56 -7.93 15.96
C LYS A 75 -23.17 -6.56 16.52
N LEU A 76 -21.91 -6.18 16.36
CA LEU A 76 -21.34 -4.98 16.98
C LEU A 76 -21.51 -3.72 16.12
N ARG A 77 -21.75 -3.87 14.83
CA ARG A 77 -21.81 -2.77 13.85
C ARG A 77 -20.54 -1.90 13.86
N HIS A 78 -19.38 -2.54 14.11
CA HIS A 78 -18.10 -1.90 14.25
C HIS A 78 -16.98 -2.83 13.79
N ASP A 79 -16.31 -2.51 12.70
CA ASP A 79 -15.29 -3.34 12.05
C ASP A 79 -14.05 -3.58 12.93
N VAL A 80 -13.48 -2.52 13.51
CA VAL A 80 -12.27 -2.66 14.36
C VAL A 80 -12.57 -3.55 15.58
N MET A 81 -13.68 -3.32 16.28
CA MET A 81 -14.05 -4.16 17.44
C MET A 81 -14.36 -5.59 17.03
N ALA A 82 -14.93 -5.82 15.85
CA ALA A 82 -15.14 -7.17 15.33
C ALA A 82 -13.80 -7.92 15.16
N HIS A 83 -12.81 -7.26 14.61
CA HIS A 83 -11.45 -7.83 14.45
C HIS A 83 -10.72 -7.98 15.79
N VAL A 84 -10.90 -7.07 16.77
CA VAL A 84 -10.39 -7.23 18.14
C VAL A 84 -10.95 -8.50 18.78
N HIS A 85 -12.25 -8.71 18.69
CA HIS A 85 -12.88 -9.92 19.25
C HIS A 85 -12.43 -11.20 18.52
N ALA A 86 -12.42 -11.19 17.18
CA ALA A 86 -11.98 -12.34 16.40
C ALA A 86 -10.51 -12.71 16.68
N TYR A 87 -9.65 -11.72 16.88
CA TYR A 87 -8.25 -11.93 17.26
C TYR A 87 -8.14 -12.45 18.69
N GLY A 88 -8.92 -11.87 19.63
CA GLY A 88 -8.95 -12.30 21.02
C GLY A 88 -9.51 -13.71 21.24
N ASP A 89 -10.33 -14.22 20.33
CA ASP A 89 -10.79 -15.62 20.38
C ASP A 89 -9.70 -16.61 19.98
N GLN A 90 -8.71 -16.19 19.19
CA GLN A 90 -7.50 -16.96 18.87
C GLN A 90 -6.42 -16.79 19.96
N ALA A 91 -6.20 -15.55 20.41
CA ALA A 91 -5.20 -15.17 21.40
C ALA A 91 -5.88 -14.93 22.77
N THR A 92 -6.35 -15.99 23.40
CA THR A 92 -7.23 -15.91 24.58
C THR A 92 -6.57 -15.30 25.80
N ASN A 93 -5.29 -15.57 26.01
CA ASN A 93 -4.51 -15.00 27.11
C ASN A 93 -4.23 -13.49 26.87
N ALA A 94 -4.00 -13.10 25.62
CA ALA A 94 -3.74 -11.71 25.23
C ALA A 94 -5.01 -10.89 24.97
N LYS A 95 -6.19 -11.47 25.01
CA LYS A 95 -7.46 -10.82 24.62
C LYS A 95 -7.67 -9.45 25.24
N LYS A 96 -7.26 -9.25 26.50
CA LYS A 96 -7.49 -8.01 27.24
C LYS A 96 -6.56 -6.87 26.86
N ILE A 97 -5.43 -7.16 26.22
CA ILE A 97 -4.43 -6.17 25.84
C ILE A 97 -4.52 -5.75 24.35
N ILE A 98 -5.35 -6.46 23.56
CA ILE A 98 -5.56 -6.07 22.17
C ILE A 98 -6.25 -4.71 22.14
N HIS A 99 -5.64 -3.75 21.42
CA HIS A 99 -6.21 -2.41 21.25
C HIS A 99 -6.32 -1.58 22.55
N LEU A 100 -5.52 -1.91 23.56
CA LEU A 100 -5.52 -1.24 24.85
C LEU A 100 -5.17 0.26 24.67
N GLY A 101 -5.93 1.15 25.29
CA GLY A 101 -5.69 2.60 25.22
C GLY A 101 -5.83 3.26 23.86
N ALA A 102 -6.06 2.50 22.76
CA ALA A 102 -6.12 3.05 21.43
C ALA A 102 -7.56 3.35 20.97
N THR A 103 -7.69 4.27 20.03
CA THR A 103 -8.92 4.49 19.27
C THR A 103 -8.92 3.70 17.96
N SER A 104 -10.09 3.48 17.35
CA SER A 104 -10.20 2.76 16.07
C SER A 104 -9.37 3.38 14.95
N ALA A 105 -9.21 4.71 14.92
CA ALA A 105 -8.37 5.42 13.97
C ALA A 105 -6.89 5.02 14.07
N TYR A 106 -6.42 4.53 15.22
CA TYR A 106 -5.04 4.06 15.36
C TYR A 106 -4.68 3.01 14.31
N VAL A 107 -5.49 1.96 14.17
CA VAL A 107 -5.21 0.93 13.17
C VAL A 107 -5.69 1.33 11.77
N GLY A 108 -6.80 2.05 11.66
CA GLY A 108 -7.33 2.50 10.37
C GLY A 108 -6.37 3.43 9.65
N ASP A 109 -6.11 4.58 10.24
CA ASP A 109 -5.34 5.66 9.61
C ASP A 109 -3.87 5.27 9.39
N ASN A 110 -3.23 4.58 10.36
CA ASN A 110 -1.87 4.09 10.17
C ASN A 110 -1.78 3.04 9.06
N THR A 111 -2.77 2.15 8.94
CA THR A 111 -2.80 1.18 7.84
C THR A 111 -2.97 1.86 6.50
N ASP A 112 -3.83 2.87 6.39
CA ASP A 112 -4.03 3.63 5.16
C ASP A 112 -2.72 4.30 4.71
N ILE A 113 -1.98 4.92 5.62
CA ILE A 113 -0.67 5.51 5.34
C ILE A 113 0.35 4.45 4.89
N ILE A 114 0.39 3.30 5.56
CA ILE A 114 1.27 2.18 5.18
C ILE A 114 0.92 1.69 3.75
N GLN A 115 -0.35 1.50 3.45
CA GLN A 115 -0.80 1.06 2.12
C GLN A 115 -0.50 2.10 1.04
N ILE A 116 -0.70 3.39 1.33
CA ILE A 116 -0.34 4.49 0.42
C ILE A 116 1.16 4.48 0.15
N LYS A 117 1.98 4.36 1.19
CA LYS A 117 3.45 4.32 1.05
C LYS A 117 3.90 3.14 0.17
N GLU A 118 3.40 1.95 0.42
CA GLU A 118 3.70 0.76 -0.39
C GLU A 118 3.23 0.91 -1.84
N ALA A 119 2.03 1.49 -2.06
CA ALA A 119 1.53 1.78 -3.41
C ALA A 119 2.46 2.74 -4.17
N LEU A 120 2.93 3.80 -3.52
CA LEU A 120 3.88 4.76 -4.12
C LEU A 120 5.22 4.08 -4.44
N ILE A 121 5.72 3.17 -3.61
CA ILE A 121 6.93 2.38 -3.88
C ILE A 121 6.73 1.48 -5.11
N ILE A 122 5.56 0.84 -5.26
CA ILE A 122 5.23 0.04 -6.44
C ILE A 122 5.23 0.91 -7.71
N ILE A 123 4.60 2.09 -7.65
CA ILE A 123 4.56 3.05 -8.77
C ILE A 123 5.97 3.51 -9.11
N LYS A 124 6.79 3.89 -8.12
CA LYS A 124 8.19 4.31 -8.33
C LYS A 124 8.99 3.26 -9.11
N LYS A 125 8.90 1.99 -8.73
CA LYS A 125 9.58 0.89 -9.45
C LYS A 125 9.14 0.80 -10.91
N LYS A 126 7.86 1.01 -11.20
CA LYS A 126 7.33 1.00 -12.57
C LYS A 126 7.81 2.20 -13.38
N LEU A 127 7.84 3.39 -12.79
CA LEU A 127 8.36 4.61 -13.44
C LEU A 127 9.85 4.50 -13.78
N ILE A 128 10.66 3.96 -12.86
CA ILE A 128 12.09 3.69 -13.11
C ILE A 128 12.25 2.70 -14.28
N THR A 129 11.43 1.64 -14.32
CA THR A 129 11.46 0.68 -15.42
C THR A 129 11.06 1.31 -16.75
N LEU A 130 10.04 2.19 -16.75
CA LEU A 130 9.62 2.94 -17.92
C LEU A 130 10.74 3.87 -18.40
N LEU A 131 11.34 4.63 -17.50
CA LEU A 131 12.45 5.54 -17.81
C LEU A 131 13.63 4.80 -18.44
N TYR A 132 14.00 3.65 -17.88
CA TYR A 132 15.05 2.80 -18.45
C TYR A 132 14.73 2.33 -19.87
N ARG A 133 13.49 1.90 -20.14
CA ARG A 133 13.09 1.48 -21.50
C ARG A 133 13.06 2.66 -22.47
N LEU A 134 12.56 3.82 -22.05
CA LEU A 134 12.57 5.04 -22.86
C LEU A 134 13.99 5.52 -23.15
N SER A 135 14.92 5.39 -22.20
CA SER A 135 16.33 5.78 -22.43
C SER A 135 16.98 4.93 -23.53
N LYS A 136 16.75 3.62 -23.52
CA LYS A 136 17.22 2.73 -24.59
C LYS A 136 16.59 3.11 -25.94
N PHE A 137 15.28 3.30 -25.97
CA PHE A 137 14.58 3.74 -27.17
C PHE A 137 15.12 5.07 -27.69
N ALA A 138 15.36 6.04 -26.81
CA ALA A 138 15.91 7.33 -27.18
C ALA A 138 17.31 7.20 -27.81
N ASP A 139 18.16 6.33 -27.24
CA ASP A 139 19.50 6.08 -27.77
C ASP A 139 19.47 5.36 -29.12
N ASP A 140 18.66 4.32 -29.27
CA ASP A 140 18.51 3.55 -30.52
C ASP A 140 18.04 4.43 -31.69
N TYR A 141 17.15 5.40 -31.41
CA TYR A 141 16.56 6.29 -32.45
C TYR A 141 17.05 7.72 -32.39
N LYS A 142 18.19 8.00 -31.75
CA LYS A 142 18.76 9.36 -31.64
C LYS A 142 19.12 10.01 -32.99
N ALA A 143 19.47 9.21 -33.99
CA ALA A 143 19.84 9.63 -35.31
C ALA A 143 18.69 9.55 -36.36
N LEU A 144 17.51 9.00 -35.97
CA LEU A 144 16.38 8.85 -36.87
C LEU A 144 15.65 10.20 -37.04
N PRO A 145 15.73 10.86 -38.22
CA PRO A 145 15.08 12.15 -38.41
C PRO A 145 13.56 12.02 -38.49
N THR A 146 12.87 12.99 -37.94
CA THR A 146 11.43 13.13 -38.03
C THR A 146 11.04 14.60 -38.08
N LEU A 147 9.84 14.89 -38.61
CA LEU A 147 9.32 16.23 -38.70
C LEU A 147 8.59 16.63 -37.41
N GLY A 148 8.94 17.78 -36.86
CA GLY A 148 8.15 18.45 -35.84
C GLY A 148 6.98 19.21 -36.45
N PHE A 149 5.90 19.34 -35.68
CA PHE A 149 4.71 20.09 -36.10
C PHE A 149 4.36 21.15 -35.07
N THR A 150 3.89 22.32 -35.53
CA THR A 150 3.25 23.34 -34.69
C THR A 150 1.97 23.79 -35.38
N HIS A 151 0.89 23.96 -34.64
CA HIS A 151 -0.41 24.38 -35.21
C HIS A 151 -0.84 23.52 -36.41
N PHE A 152 -0.61 22.21 -36.35
CA PHE A 152 -0.86 21.26 -37.44
C PHE A 152 -0.08 21.49 -38.72
N GLN A 153 0.96 22.34 -38.70
CA GLN A 153 1.82 22.64 -39.83
C GLN A 153 3.23 22.08 -39.59
N ALA A 154 3.89 21.72 -40.67
CA ALA A 154 5.29 21.32 -40.67
C ALA A 154 6.17 22.42 -40.07
N ALA A 155 7.01 22.07 -39.12
CA ALA A 155 7.96 22.95 -38.46
C ALA A 155 9.40 22.44 -38.65
N GLN A 156 10.19 22.41 -37.59
CA GLN A 156 11.60 22.02 -37.66
C GLN A 156 11.78 20.50 -37.69
N LEU A 157 12.87 20.06 -38.32
CA LEU A 157 13.35 18.69 -38.18
C LEU A 157 13.81 18.43 -36.76
N THR A 158 13.55 17.25 -36.30
CA THR A 158 13.99 16.72 -35.01
C THR A 158 14.36 15.24 -35.17
N THR A 159 14.62 14.52 -34.09
CA THR A 159 14.80 13.08 -34.14
C THR A 159 13.78 12.34 -33.24
N VAL A 160 13.51 11.09 -33.57
CA VAL A 160 12.61 10.24 -32.78
C VAL A 160 13.15 10.07 -31.35
N GLY A 161 14.46 9.85 -31.23
CA GLY A 161 15.11 9.76 -29.92
C GLY A 161 14.96 11.03 -29.09
N LYS A 162 15.16 12.21 -29.70
CA LYS A 162 14.95 13.48 -29.00
C LYS A 162 13.50 13.66 -28.54
N ARG A 163 12.52 13.20 -29.30
CA ARG A 163 11.12 13.25 -28.89
C ARG A 163 10.87 12.38 -27.66
N ALA A 164 11.49 11.20 -27.58
CA ALA A 164 11.42 10.34 -26.41
C ALA A 164 12.02 10.97 -25.15
N THR A 165 13.09 11.78 -25.28
CA THR A 165 13.68 12.48 -24.12
C THR A 165 12.73 13.51 -23.49
N LEU A 166 11.78 14.06 -24.24
CA LEU A 166 10.75 14.94 -23.67
C LEU A 166 9.79 14.17 -22.75
N TRP A 167 9.41 12.95 -23.13
CA TRP A 167 8.60 12.08 -22.26
C TRP A 167 9.40 11.62 -21.04
N MET A 168 10.69 11.31 -21.23
CA MET A 168 11.59 10.95 -20.12
C MET A 168 11.69 12.08 -19.10
N HIS A 169 11.79 13.33 -19.55
CA HIS A 169 11.86 14.48 -18.65
C HIS A 169 10.62 14.57 -17.74
N SER A 170 9.42 14.38 -18.31
CA SER A 170 8.20 14.35 -17.49
C SER A 170 8.23 13.22 -16.45
N VAL A 171 8.66 12.02 -16.84
CA VAL A 171 8.78 10.88 -15.91
C VAL A 171 9.80 11.15 -14.80
N VAL A 172 10.91 11.84 -15.11
CA VAL A 172 11.91 12.24 -14.08
C VAL A 172 11.28 13.18 -13.07
N MET A 173 10.56 14.21 -13.53
CA MET A 173 9.85 15.14 -12.61
C MET A 173 8.83 14.41 -11.73
N ASP A 174 8.09 13.46 -12.30
CA ASP A 174 7.13 12.63 -11.54
C ASP A 174 7.84 11.79 -10.47
N ILE A 175 9.03 11.23 -10.76
CA ILE A 175 9.82 10.45 -9.79
C ILE A 175 10.33 11.36 -8.66
N GLU A 176 10.82 12.56 -8.97
CA GLU A 176 11.28 13.53 -7.97
C GLU A 176 10.17 13.92 -7.00
N GLU A 177 8.97 14.23 -7.52
CA GLU A 177 7.81 14.56 -6.70
C GLU A 177 7.37 13.35 -5.84
N LEU A 178 7.39 12.15 -6.41
CA LEU A 178 7.04 10.92 -5.70
C LEU A 178 8.03 10.64 -4.56
N GLU A 179 9.34 10.84 -4.77
CA GLU A 179 10.35 10.70 -3.73
C GLU A 179 10.14 11.71 -2.60
N PHE A 180 9.83 12.97 -2.95
CA PHE A 180 9.48 13.97 -1.96
C PHE A 180 8.30 13.55 -1.09
N ARG A 181 7.23 13.02 -1.70
CA ARG A 181 6.05 12.52 -0.97
C ARG A 181 6.38 11.32 -0.09
N LEU A 182 7.15 10.36 -0.59
CA LEU A 182 7.59 9.19 0.19
C LEU A 182 8.38 9.56 1.45
N ASN A 183 9.16 10.64 1.38
CA ASN A 183 9.96 11.13 2.50
C ASN A 183 9.12 11.99 3.49
N SER A 184 7.92 12.42 3.10
CA SER A 184 7.02 13.22 3.93
C SER A 184 5.90 12.40 4.60
N LEU A 185 5.75 11.14 4.23
CA LEU A 185 4.86 10.16 4.85
C LEU A 185 5.60 9.47 6.03
#